data_8b3b89d2bff28364d2decedb4c2fac31
#
_entry.id   8b3b89d2bff28364d2decedb4c2fac31
#
_cell.length_a   1.000
_cell.length_b   1.000
_cell.length_c   1.000
_cell.angle_alpha   90.00
_cell.angle_beta   90.00
_cell.angle_gamma   90.00
#
_symmetry.space_group_name_H-M   'P 1'
#
loop_
_entity.id
_entity.type
_entity.pdbx_description
1 polymer ?
#
loop_
_entity_poly.entity_id
_entity_poly.type
_entity_poly.pdbx_seq_one_letter_code
_entity_poly.pdbx_strand_id
1 'polypeptide(L)'
;MSITLRMMWIFLYTLCLTACPTSAENTGIAQNMEPSPNTTMDGDSKALIVYLSRTKNTEALAKMVQEKVGGELVALELQRPYPKNYQAIVSQVDQENEDGYLPPLKTQITDIGQYDIIFVGYPTWDMQLPPPIKSFLNQYKVDLNGKIIVPFNNNAGYGMGQSLAQFSQYCQGCQIMQSIELRGGIERDGVLFVMEGERASQAKTEITQWLQNLSTSSPVIQQLLQKQSAN
;
A
#
# COMPACT_ATOMS: atom_id res chain seq x y z
N MET A 1 -25.74 -23.55 -50.62
CA MET A 1 -26.30 -22.74 -51.69
C MET A 1 -26.55 -21.34 -51.15
N SER A 2 -25.97 -20.38 -51.82
CA SER A 2 -26.12 -18.92 -51.87
C SER A 2 -25.28 -18.13 -50.86
N ILE A 3 -24.18 -17.62 -51.24
CA ILE A 3 -23.76 -16.48 -52.13
C ILE A 3 -23.82 -15.15 -51.34
N THR A 4 -22.61 -14.73 -50.95
CA THR A 4 -21.90 -13.42 -51.00
C THR A 4 -22.70 -12.11 -51.13
N LEU A 5 -22.32 -11.12 -50.33
CA LEU A 5 -22.16 -9.75 -50.87
C LEU A 5 -21.10 -8.96 -50.11
N ARG A 6 -19.94 -8.74 -50.75
CA ARG A 6 -18.90 -7.78 -50.39
C ARG A 6 -19.40 -6.38 -50.80
N MET A 7 -19.35 -5.43 -49.90
CA MET A 7 -19.45 -4.02 -50.25
C MET A 7 -18.12 -3.33 -49.94
N MET A 8 -17.43 -2.98 -51.01
CA MET A 8 -16.18 -2.25 -51.09
C MET A 8 -16.53 -0.74 -51.14
N TRP A 9 -16.09 0.04 -50.15
CA TRP A 9 -16.21 1.49 -50.22
C TRP A 9 -14.87 2.09 -50.59
N ILE A 10 -14.85 2.67 -51.81
CA ILE A 10 -13.76 3.50 -52.33
C ILE A 10 -13.96 4.91 -51.82
N PHE A 11 -13.01 5.46 -51.08
CA PHE A 11 -12.99 6.89 -50.77
C PHE A 11 -11.98 7.62 -51.66
N LEU A 12 -12.53 8.56 -52.36
CA LEU A 12 -11.89 9.49 -53.30
C LEU A 12 -10.99 10.48 -52.53
N TYR A 13 -9.73 10.59 -52.92
CA TYR A 13 -8.81 11.67 -52.50
C TYR A 13 -9.19 12.96 -53.25
N THR A 14 -9.50 14.01 -52.49
CA THR A 14 -9.52 15.37 -53.03
C THR A 14 -8.34 16.14 -52.43
N LEU A 15 -7.42 16.48 -53.31
CA LEU A 15 -6.24 17.30 -53.08
C LEU A 15 -6.65 18.78 -53.13
N CYS A 16 -6.51 19.53 -52.06
CA CYS A 16 -6.60 20.99 -52.07
C CYS A 16 -5.25 21.61 -51.68
N LEU A 17 -4.58 22.14 -52.71
CA LEU A 17 -3.45 23.05 -52.60
C LEU A 17 -3.98 24.47 -52.43
N THR A 18 -3.65 25.16 -51.31
CA THR A 18 -3.60 26.63 -51.29
C THR A 18 -2.53 27.13 -50.33
N ALA A 19 -1.59 27.77 -50.92
CA ALA A 19 -0.66 28.88 -50.58
C ALA A 19 -0.49 29.32 -49.12
N CYS A 20 0.80 29.46 -48.74
CA CYS A 20 1.29 30.30 -47.65
C CYS A 20 1.07 31.80 -47.88
N PRO A 21 0.99 32.57 -46.79
CA PRO A 21 1.87 33.74 -46.70
C PRO A 21 2.64 33.83 -45.36
N THR A 22 3.93 34.13 -45.50
CA THR A 22 4.87 34.91 -44.73
C THR A 22 4.58 35.40 -43.32
N SER A 23 5.53 35.07 -42.44
CA SER A 23 6.17 35.84 -41.36
C SER A 23 5.35 36.77 -40.48
N ALA A 24 5.22 36.36 -39.19
CA ALA A 24 5.21 37.29 -38.08
C ALA A 24 6.05 36.66 -36.96
N GLU A 25 7.06 37.41 -36.55
CA GLU A 25 7.86 37.15 -35.35
C GLU A 25 6.95 37.02 -34.14
N ASN A 26 7.01 35.90 -33.45
CA ASN A 26 6.43 35.77 -32.14
C ASN A 26 7.54 35.53 -31.13
N THR A 27 7.87 36.60 -30.43
CA THR A 27 8.70 36.64 -29.24
C THR A 27 8.20 35.61 -28.25
N GLY A 28 8.94 34.50 -28.12
CA GLY A 28 8.71 33.47 -27.16
C GLY A 28 8.87 34.02 -25.73
N ILE A 29 7.74 34.18 -25.03
CA ILE A 29 7.74 34.26 -23.58
C ILE A 29 7.97 32.84 -23.10
N ALA A 30 9.23 32.54 -22.75
CA ALA A 30 9.55 31.38 -21.94
C ALA A 30 8.82 31.58 -20.61
N GLN A 31 7.68 30.89 -20.43
CA GLN A 31 7.11 30.73 -19.11
C GLN A 31 8.07 29.88 -18.30
N ASN A 32 8.85 30.54 -17.47
CA ASN A 32 9.51 29.91 -16.34
C ASN A 32 8.42 29.19 -15.54
N MET A 33 8.33 27.87 -15.69
CA MET A 33 7.67 27.05 -14.68
C MET A 33 8.54 27.15 -13.43
N GLU A 34 8.18 28.07 -12.56
CA GLU A 34 8.69 28.06 -11.20
C GLU A 34 8.37 26.70 -10.58
N PRO A 35 9.34 26.03 -9.91
CA PRO A 35 9.03 24.83 -9.16
C PRO A 35 7.97 25.20 -8.11
N SER A 36 6.91 24.39 -8.09
CA SER A 36 5.83 24.47 -7.09
C SER A 36 6.42 24.73 -5.71
N PRO A 37 5.86 25.65 -4.91
CA PRO A 37 6.47 26.02 -3.65
C PRO A 37 6.65 24.77 -2.80
N ASN A 38 7.89 24.55 -2.35
CA ASN A 38 8.21 23.66 -1.25
C ASN A 38 7.18 23.92 -0.15
N THR A 39 6.23 23.04 0.02
CA THR A 39 5.39 23.02 1.20
C THR A 39 6.32 22.79 2.36
N THR A 40 6.74 23.86 3.01
CA THR A 40 7.39 23.78 4.32
C THR A 40 6.40 23.07 5.21
N MET A 41 6.68 21.82 5.54
CA MET A 41 5.94 21.01 6.51
C MET A 41 6.20 21.66 7.87
N ASP A 42 5.44 22.74 8.16
CA ASP A 42 5.48 23.47 9.43
C ASP A 42 4.58 22.76 10.44
N GLY A 43 4.90 21.51 10.71
CA GLY A 43 4.18 20.66 11.65
C GLY A 43 4.92 19.34 11.88
N ASP A 44 4.73 18.80 13.07
CA ASP A 44 5.28 17.52 13.49
C ASP A 44 4.56 16.39 12.74
N SER A 45 5.22 15.73 11.78
CA SER A 45 4.62 14.62 11.00
C SER A 45 4.09 13.52 11.91
N LYS A 46 2.85 13.08 11.65
CA LYS A 46 2.16 12.05 12.42
C LYS A 46 2.09 10.74 11.65
N ALA A 47 2.54 9.67 12.26
CA ALA A 47 2.47 8.33 11.73
C ALA A 47 1.40 7.50 12.44
N LEU A 48 0.70 6.68 11.65
CA LEU A 48 -0.17 5.61 12.12
C LEU A 48 0.40 4.26 11.65
N ILE A 49 0.47 3.27 12.53
CA ILE A 49 0.86 1.91 12.20
C ILE A 49 -0.33 1.00 12.46
N VAL A 50 -0.98 0.56 11.37
CA VAL A 50 -2.11 -0.38 11.42
C VAL A 50 -1.59 -1.77 11.06
N TYR A 51 -2.02 -2.81 11.79
CA TYR A 51 -1.59 -4.16 11.47
C TYR A 51 -2.65 -5.22 11.73
N LEU A 52 -2.62 -6.27 10.90
CA LEU A 52 -3.31 -7.52 11.13
C LEU A 52 -2.29 -8.59 11.56
N SER A 53 -2.52 -9.28 12.67
CA SER A 53 -1.62 -10.34 13.12
C SER A 53 -2.39 -11.49 13.75
N ARG A 54 -2.16 -12.72 13.26
CA ARG A 54 -2.72 -13.94 13.82
C ARG A 54 -1.74 -14.64 14.77
N THR A 55 -0.49 -14.78 14.33
CA THR A 55 0.57 -15.52 15.05
C THR A 55 1.60 -14.61 15.70
N LYS A 56 1.27 -13.33 15.89
CA LYS A 56 2.12 -12.27 16.48
C LYS A 56 3.35 -11.86 15.66
N ASN A 57 3.64 -12.49 14.52
CA ASN A 57 4.80 -12.09 13.70
C ASN A 57 4.62 -10.67 13.16
N THR A 58 3.48 -10.36 12.52
CA THR A 58 3.21 -9.00 12.01
C THR A 58 3.13 -7.96 13.15
N GLU A 59 2.59 -8.34 14.31
CA GLU A 59 2.60 -7.48 15.51
C GLU A 59 4.02 -7.11 15.93
N ALA A 60 4.94 -8.09 15.96
CA ALA A 60 6.34 -7.84 16.28
C ALA A 60 7.00 -6.90 15.28
N LEU A 61 6.75 -7.09 13.97
CA LEU A 61 7.24 -6.20 12.92
C LEU A 61 6.65 -4.79 13.06
N ALA A 62 5.35 -4.66 13.36
CA ALA A 62 4.69 -3.39 13.56
C ALA A 62 5.30 -2.61 14.75
N LYS A 63 5.64 -3.29 15.85
CA LYS A 63 6.38 -2.71 16.97
C LYS A 63 7.79 -2.25 16.58
N MET A 64 8.49 -3.03 15.75
CA MET A 64 9.81 -2.63 15.24
C MET A 64 9.75 -1.39 14.35
N VAL A 65 8.71 -1.28 13.51
CA VAL A 65 8.45 -0.07 12.72
C VAL A 65 8.16 1.11 13.65
N GLN A 66 7.28 0.92 14.66
CA GLN A 66 6.94 1.96 15.64
C GLN A 66 8.17 2.44 16.42
N GLU A 67 9.07 1.54 16.82
CA GLU A 67 10.34 1.90 17.47
C GLU A 67 11.18 2.87 16.63
N LYS A 68 11.05 2.82 15.29
CA LYS A 68 11.84 3.64 14.35
C LYS A 68 11.17 4.93 13.92
N VAL A 69 9.84 4.94 13.77
CA VAL A 69 9.13 6.10 13.23
C VAL A 69 8.25 6.79 14.27
N GLY A 70 8.07 6.19 15.44
CA GLY A 70 7.09 6.64 16.43
C GLY A 70 5.66 6.42 15.96
N GLY A 71 4.74 7.22 16.50
CA GLY A 71 3.36 7.20 16.09
C GLY A 71 2.45 6.23 16.84
N GLU A 72 1.19 6.17 16.42
CA GLU A 72 0.17 5.32 17.02
C GLU A 72 0.19 3.92 16.41
N LEU A 73 0.06 2.90 17.28
CA LEU A 73 0.04 1.49 16.88
C LEU A 73 -1.36 0.91 17.09
N VAL A 74 -2.00 0.44 16.01
CA VAL A 74 -3.38 -0.05 16.03
C VAL A 74 -3.48 -1.44 15.44
N ALA A 75 -3.95 -2.39 16.24
CA ALA A 75 -4.30 -3.72 15.78
C ALA A 75 -5.68 -3.74 15.11
N LEU A 76 -5.81 -4.38 13.96
CA LEU A 76 -7.10 -4.63 13.34
C LEU A 76 -7.76 -5.84 14.00
N GLU A 77 -8.93 -5.61 14.59
CA GLU A 77 -9.81 -6.62 15.15
C GLU A 77 -11.10 -6.71 14.36
N LEU A 78 -11.60 -7.91 14.17
CA LEU A 78 -12.90 -8.16 13.53
C LEU A 78 -14.02 -8.17 14.57
N GLN A 79 -15.23 -7.79 14.15
CA GLN A 79 -16.44 -7.97 14.99
C GLN A 79 -16.68 -9.46 15.29
N ARG A 80 -16.38 -10.34 14.34
CA ARG A 80 -16.39 -11.80 14.51
C ARG A 80 -14.98 -12.33 14.25
N PRO A 81 -14.25 -12.74 15.30
CA PRO A 81 -12.91 -13.28 15.14
C PRO A 81 -12.88 -14.54 14.26
N TYR A 82 -11.81 -14.72 13.50
CA TYR A 82 -11.59 -15.96 12.76
C TYR A 82 -11.45 -17.18 13.68
N PRO A 83 -11.73 -18.38 13.16
CA PRO A 83 -11.53 -19.62 13.89
C PRO A 83 -10.07 -19.77 14.36
N LYS A 84 -9.90 -20.44 15.52
CA LYS A 84 -8.55 -20.79 16.00
C LYS A 84 -7.93 -21.93 15.18
N ASN A 85 -8.75 -22.84 14.67
CA ASN A 85 -8.29 -23.96 13.84
C ASN A 85 -7.76 -23.46 12.51
N TYR A 86 -6.56 -23.92 12.12
CA TYR A 86 -5.89 -23.48 10.90
C TYR A 86 -6.69 -23.82 9.63
N GLN A 87 -7.20 -25.06 9.50
CA GLN A 87 -7.97 -25.45 8.31
C GLN A 87 -9.27 -24.66 8.17
N ALA A 88 -9.93 -24.39 9.31
CA ALA A 88 -11.16 -23.63 9.31
C ALA A 88 -10.96 -22.17 8.89
N ILE A 89 -9.84 -21.54 9.30
CA ILE A 89 -9.54 -20.18 8.82
C ILE A 89 -9.15 -20.17 7.36
N VAL A 90 -8.36 -21.15 6.87
CA VAL A 90 -8.02 -21.26 5.45
C VAL A 90 -9.31 -21.33 4.62
N SER A 91 -10.22 -22.28 4.93
CA SER A 91 -11.48 -22.41 4.19
C SER A 91 -12.34 -21.15 4.24
N GLN A 92 -12.37 -20.45 5.38
CA GLN A 92 -13.14 -19.20 5.50
C GLN A 92 -12.52 -18.09 4.66
N VAL A 93 -11.20 -17.94 4.68
CA VAL A 93 -10.49 -16.89 3.89
C VAL A 93 -10.62 -17.16 2.40
N ASP A 94 -10.52 -18.43 1.97
CA ASP A 94 -10.73 -18.81 0.58
C ASP A 94 -12.14 -18.41 0.12
N GLN A 95 -13.17 -18.73 0.91
CA GLN A 95 -14.55 -18.35 0.60
C GLN A 95 -14.76 -16.83 0.60
N GLU A 96 -14.19 -16.11 1.57
CA GLU A 96 -14.26 -14.64 1.63
C GLU A 96 -13.58 -13.99 0.41
N ASN A 97 -12.48 -14.56 -0.08
CA ASN A 97 -11.80 -14.09 -1.27
C ASN A 97 -12.62 -14.36 -2.54
N GLU A 98 -13.22 -15.55 -2.67
CA GLU A 98 -14.08 -15.91 -3.80
C GLU A 98 -15.33 -15.03 -3.89
N ASP A 99 -15.95 -14.75 -2.76
CA ASP A 99 -17.18 -13.94 -2.66
C ASP A 99 -16.88 -12.42 -2.69
N GLY A 100 -15.62 -12.00 -2.57
CA GLY A 100 -15.25 -10.60 -2.37
C GLY A 100 -15.78 -10.03 -1.05
N TYR A 101 -15.97 -10.90 -0.05
CA TYR A 101 -16.53 -10.49 1.24
C TYR A 101 -15.52 -9.69 2.06
N LEU A 102 -15.98 -8.58 2.61
CA LEU A 102 -15.20 -7.68 3.46
C LEU A 102 -15.69 -7.82 4.91
N PRO A 103 -14.99 -8.58 5.77
CA PRO A 103 -15.43 -8.82 7.14
C PRO A 103 -15.46 -7.51 7.95
N PRO A 104 -16.55 -7.24 8.71
CA PRO A 104 -16.68 -6.01 9.49
C PRO A 104 -15.61 -5.88 10.57
N LEU A 105 -14.96 -4.73 10.61
CA LEU A 105 -13.97 -4.41 11.63
C LEU A 105 -14.64 -3.98 12.94
N LYS A 106 -14.12 -4.46 14.07
CA LYS A 106 -14.39 -3.94 15.40
C LYS A 106 -13.57 -2.68 15.66
N THR A 107 -12.34 -2.67 15.16
CA THR A 107 -11.43 -1.53 15.26
C THR A 107 -12.02 -0.33 14.55
N GLN A 108 -12.07 0.81 15.26
CA GLN A 108 -12.44 2.12 14.73
C GLN A 108 -11.28 3.08 14.97
N ILE A 109 -10.83 3.77 13.93
CA ILE A 109 -9.79 4.77 14.01
C ILE A 109 -10.45 6.14 13.86
N THR A 110 -10.48 6.89 14.95
CA THR A 110 -11.05 8.23 14.95
C THR A 110 -10.10 9.18 14.23
N ASP A 111 -10.65 9.98 13.30
CA ASP A 111 -9.90 11.01 12.58
C ASP A 111 -8.59 10.48 11.93
N ILE A 112 -8.72 9.42 11.13
CA ILE A 112 -7.58 8.85 10.38
C ILE A 112 -6.94 9.92 9.46
N GLY A 113 -7.67 10.94 9.08
CA GLY A 113 -7.21 12.05 8.27
C GLY A 113 -6.08 12.89 8.92
N GLN A 114 -5.91 12.83 10.24
CA GLN A 114 -4.87 13.57 10.96
C GLN A 114 -3.44 13.05 10.72
N TYR A 115 -3.30 11.81 10.20
CA TYR A 115 -1.99 11.20 9.95
C TYR A 115 -1.48 11.54 8.56
N ASP A 116 -0.19 11.87 8.46
CA ASP A 116 0.48 12.17 7.19
C ASP A 116 0.90 10.92 6.45
N ILE A 117 1.18 9.87 7.21
CA ILE A 117 1.66 8.57 6.71
C ILE A 117 1.05 7.43 7.50
N ILE A 118 0.68 6.37 6.78
CA ILE A 118 0.07 5.18 7.38
C ILE A 118 0.85 3.94 6.95
N PHE A 119 1.48 3.29 7.90
CA PHE A 119 2.10 1.98 7.72
C PHE A 119 1.04 0.90 7.87
N VAL A 120 0.99 -0.06 6.95
CA VAL A 120 -0.01 -1.13 6.98
C VAL A 120 0.68 -2.48 6.94
N GLY A 121 0.63 -3.18 8.08
CA GLY A 121 1.25 -4.49 8.28
C GLY A 121 0.27 -5.65 8.12
N TYR A 122 0.65 -6.67 7.35
CA TYR A 122 -0.23 -7.82 7.13
C TYR A 122 0.53 -9.11 6.81
N PRO A 123 -0.04 -10.28 7.18
CA PRO A 123 0.45 -11.56 6.67
C PRO A 123 -0.07 -11.82 5.25
N THR A 124 0.65 -12.58 4.44
CA THR A 124 0.09 -13.12 3.20
C THR A 124 -0.84 -14.28 3.52
N TRP A 125 -2.11 -14.19 3.12
CA TRP A 125 -3.10 -15.25 3.21
C TRP A 125 -3.60 -15.60 1.82
N ASP A 126 -3.64 -16.88 1.47
CA ASP A 126 -4.08 -17.35 0.16
C ASP A 126 -3.39 -16.60 -1.01
N MET A 127 -2.10 -16.30 -0.88
CA MET A 127 -1.32 -15.50 -1.85
C MET A 127 -1.99 -14.17 -2.24
N GLN A 128 -2.82 -13.61 -1.35
CA GLN A 128 -3.61 -12.41 -1.55
C GLN A 128 -3.49 -11.45 -0.36
N LEU A 129 -4.04 -10.26 -0.53
CA LEU A 129 -4.27 -9.32 0.56
C LEU A 129 -5.37 -9.87 1.48
N PRO A 130 -5.12 -10.01 2.79
CA PRO A 130 -6.12 -10.55 3.70
C PRO A 130 -7.43 -9.77 3.68
N PRO A 131 -8.60 -10.44 3.74
CA PRO A 131 -9.91 -9.77 3.74
C PRO A 131 -10.04 -8.65 4.79
N PRO A 132 -9.52 -8.76 6.04
CA PRO A 132 -9.58 -7.64 7.00
C PRO A 132 -8.79 -6.40 6.57
N ILE A 133 -7.70 -6.55 5.83
CA ILE A 133 -6.96 -5.41 5.28
C ILE A 133 -7.76 -4.78 4.12
N LYS A 134 -8.38 -5.59 3.27
CA LYS A 134 -9.31 -5.09 2.25
C LYS A 134 -10.46 -4.31 2.89
N SER A 135 -11.00 -4.80 4.01
CA SER A 135 -12.03 -4.11 4.81
C SER A 135 -11.54 -2.75 5.32
N PHE A 136 -10.33 -2.69 5.88
CA PHE A 136 -9.72 -1.45 6.37
C PHE A 136 -9.58 -0.43 5.24
N LEU A 137 -8.97 -0.80 4.13
CA LEU A 137 -8.77 0.08 3.00
C LEU A 137 -10.10 0.59 2.42
N ASN A 138 -11.11 -0.29 2.34
CA ASN A 138 -12.43 0.09 1.85
C ASN A 138 -13.19 1.00 2.83
N GLN A 139 -13.09 0.75 4.14
CA GLN A 139 -13.76 1.55 5.18
C GLN A 139 -13.26 2.99 5.19
N TYR A 140 -11.95 3.19 5.03
CA TYR A 140 -11.31 4.50 5.10
C TYR A 140 -10.90 5.08 3.74
N LYS A 141 -11.38 4.52 2.63
CA LYS A 141 -10.90 4.87 1.29
C LYS A 141 -10.96 6.38 0.95
N VAL A 142 -11.94 7.09 1.52
CA VAL A 142 -12.09 8.55 1.29
C VAL A 142 -11.00 9.30 2.03
N ASP A 143 -10.75 8.95 3.28
CA ASP A 143 -9.76 9.61 4.15
C ASP A 143 -8.32 9.25 3.78
N LEU A 144 -8.13 8.08 3.16
CA LEU A 144 -6.83 7.61 2.67
C LEU A 144 -6.42 8.25 1.33
N ASN A 145 -7.34 8.91 0.63
CA ASN A 145 -7.03 9.56 -0.64
C ASN A 145 -5.95 10.64 -0.46
N GLY A 146 -4.90 10.58 -1.27
CA GLY A 146 -3.74 11.47 -1.18
C GLY A 146 -2.74 11.14 -0.06
N LYS A 147 -3.06 10.21 0.85
CA LYS A 147 -2.15 9.82 1.95
C LYS A 147 -1.00 8.95 1.46
N ILE A 148 0.13 9.04 2.16
CA ILE A 148 1.26 8.15 1.97
C ILE A 148 0.98 6.85 2.71
N ILE A 149 0.96 5.74 1.98
CA ILE A 149 0.73 4.39 2.52
C ILE A 149 1.97 3.54 2.33
N VAL A 150 2.42 2.91 3.41
CA VAL A 150 3.66 2.13 3.44
C VAL A 150 3.36 0.69 3.86
N PRO A 151 3.16 -0.23 2.90
CA PRO A 151 2.88 -1.62 3.22
C PRO A 151 4.12 -2.34 3.76
N PHE A 152 3.92 -3.20 4.77
CA PHE A 152 4.93 -4.17 5.20
C PHE A 152 4.28 -5.54 5.41
N ASN A 153 4.95 -6.57 4.93
CA ASN A 153 4.38 -7.90 4.83
C ASN A 153 5.17 -8.94 5.63
N ASN A 154 4.46 -9.90 6.16
CA ASN A 154 4.99 -11.12 6.75
C ASN A 154 4.44 -12.33 6.01
N ASN A 155 5.30 -13.24 5.58
CA ASN A 155 4.88 -14.44 4.86
C ASN A 155 5.73 -15.68 5.25
N ALA A 156 5.27 -16.85 4.85
CA ALA A 156 5.93 -18.12 5.14
C ALA A 156 7.13 -18.44 4.21
N GLY A 157 7.60 -17.46 3.43
CA GLY A 157 8.66 -17.62 2.44
C GLY A 157 8.15 -17.81 1.00
N TYR A 158 6.83 -17.70 0.79
CA TYR A 158 6.20 -17.79 -0.54
C TYR A 158 5.99 -16.44 -1.21
N GLY A 159 6.37 -15.34 -0.53
CA GLY A 159 6.20 -13.97 -1.03
C GLY A 159 4.82 -13.38 -0.76
N MET A 160 4.58 -12.21 -1.33
CA MET A 160 3.36 -11.42 -1.14
C MET A 160 2.21 -11.81 -2.09
N GLY A 161 2.49 -12.64 -3.11
CA GLY A 161 1.49 -13.00 -4.12
C GLY A 161 0.90 -11.76 -4.82
N GLN A 162 -0.42 -11.69 -4.89
CA GLN A 162 -1.14 -10.59 -5.53
C GLN A 162 -1.43 -9.40 -4.59
N SER A 163 -0.98 -9.46 -3.33
CA SER A 163 -1.42 -8.50 -2.30
C SER A 163 -1.11 -7.04 -2.64
N LEU A 164 0.05 -6.73 -3.27
CA LEU A 164 0.36 -5.35 -3.68
C LEU A 164 -0.54 -4.83 -4.80
N ALA A 165 -0.85 -5.67 -5.79
CA ALA A 165 -1.78 -5.30 -6.86
C ALA A 165 -3.18 -5.03 -6.30
N GLN A 166 -3.65 -5.90 -5.40
CA GLN A 166 -4.93 -5.71 -4.72
C GLN A 166 -4.90 -4.49 -3.79
N PHE A 167 -3.77 -4.22 -3.12
CA PHE A 167 -3.61 -3.02 -2.30
C PHE A 167 -3.90 -1.76 -3.11
N SER A 168 -3.31 -1.66 -4.32
CA SER A 168 -3.55 -0.54 -5.23
C SER A 168 -5.02 -0.43 -5.70
N GLN A 169 -5.71 -1.56 -5.84
CA GLN A 169 -7.14 -1.57 -6.20
C GLN A 169 -8.03 -1.00 -5.08
N TYR A 170 -7.74 -1.36 -3.82
CA TYR A 170 -8.53 -0.90 -2.66
C TYR A 170 -8.15 0.49 -2.16
N CYS A 171 -6.94 0.98 -2.47
CA CYS A 171 -6.41 2.28 -2.04
C CYS A 171 -6.20 3.22 -3.24
N GLN A 172 -7.24 3.42 -4.03
CA GLN A 172 -7.21 4.33 -5.17
C GLN A 172 -6.95 5.77 -4.70
N GLY A 173 -5.99 6.44 -5.34
CA GLY A 173 -5.58 7.79 -4.95
C GLY A 173 -4.58 7.88 -3.80
N CYS A 174 -4.20 6.75 -3.19
CA CYS A 174 -3.11 6.69 -2.21
C CYS A 174 -1.74 6.77 -2.91
N GLN A 175 -0.77 7.34 -2.21
CA GLN A 175 0.64 7.28 -2.60
C GLN A 175 1.28 6.05 -1.95
N ILE A 176 1.24 4.90 -2.64
CA ILE A 176 1.76 3.65 -2.10
C ILE A 176 3.27 3.60 -2.30
N MET A 177 4.01 3.52 -1.20
CA MET A 177 5.47 3.43 -1.22
C MET A 177 5.95 1.97 -1.37
N GLN A 178 7.24 1.82 -1.64
CA GLN A 178 7.87 0.50 -1.73
C GLN A 178 7.68 -0.27 -0.42
N SER A 179 7.09 -1.47 -0.53
CA SER A 179 6.88 -2.38 0.60
C SER A 179 8.15 -3.14 0.97
N ILE A 180 8.16 -3.66 2.21
CA ILE A 180 9.09 -4.71 2.62
C ILE A 180 8.33 -6.01 2.85
N GLU A 181 8.96 -7.13 2.52
CA GLU A 181 8.49 -8.46 2.91
C GLU A 181 9.51 -9.15 3.81
N LEU A 182 9.02 -9.76 4.87
CA LEU A 182 9.85 -10.47 5.83
C LEU A 182 9.32 -11.89 6.06
N ARG A 183 10.23 -12.84 6.18
CA ARG A 183 9.86 -14.21 6.47
C ARG A 183 9.42 -14.34 7.94
N GLY A 184 8.20 -14.84 8.13
CA GLY A 184 7.61 -15.20 9.42
C GLY A 184 7.52 -16.70 9.63
N GLY A 185 6.58 -17.10 10.49
CA GLY A 185 6.29 -18.51 10.76
C GLY A 185 5.55 -19.19 9.61
N ILE A 186 5.46 -20.50 9.68
CA ILE A 186 4.71 -21.36 8.74
C ILE A 186 3.63 -22.08 9.56
N GLU A 187 2.46 -21.45 9.70
CA GLU A 187 1.39 -21.95 10.58
C GLU A 187 0.92 -23.35 10.18
N ARG A 188 0.88 -23.64 8.87
CA ARG A 188 0.55 -24.98 8.36
C ARG A 188 1.44 -26.08 8.97
N ASP A 189 2.70 -25.75 9.21
CA ASP A 189 3.72 -26.70 9.70
C ASP A 189 3.92 -26.57 11.24
N GLY A 190 3.02 -25.84 11.92
CA GLY A 190 3.05 -25.64 13.38
C GLY A 190 4.06 -24.60 13.86
N VAL A 191 4.78 -23.92 12.95
CA VAL A 191 5.73 -22.86 13.29
C VAL A 191 4.97 -21.53 13.34
N LEU A 192 4.58 -21.12 14.54
CA LEU A 192 3.69 -19.96 14.71
C LEU A 192 4.47 -18.64 14.82
N PHE A 193 5.25 -18.46 15.87
CA PHE A 193 6.00 -17.24 16.15
C PHE A 193 7.49 -17.46 15.97
N VAL A 194 8.15 -16.59 15.20
CA VAL A 194 9.59 -16.68 14.93
C VAL A 194 10.32 -15.35 15.11
N MET A 195 9.61 -14.25 15.44
CA MET A 195 10.19 -12.92 15.59
C MET A 195 10.84 -12.75 16.98
N GLU A 196 11.79 -13.64 17.28
CA GLU A 196 12.60 -13.64 18.51
C GLU A 196 14.06 -13.96 18.19
N GLY A 197 14.97 -13.75 19.14
CA GLY A 197 16.40 -14.05 19.03
C GLY A 197 17.04 -13.46 17.77
N GLU A 198 17.75 -14.31 17.03
CA GLU A 198 18.47 -13.90 15.82
C GLU A 198 17.52 -13.40 14.71
N ARG A 199 16.35 -14.05 14.50
CA ARG A 199 15.39 -13.62 13.49
C ARG A 199 14.84 -12.22 13.78
N ALA A 200 14.56 -11.89 15.04
CA ALA A 200 14.14 -10.54 15.42
C ALA A 200 15.24 -9.51 15.14
N SER A 201 16.51 -9.85 15.42
CA SER A 201 17.65 -8.97 15.14
C SER A 201 17.84 -8.72 13.66
N GLN A 202 17.70 -9.75 12.82
CA GLN A 202 17.72 -9.62 11.37
C GLN A 202 16.57 -8.74 10.87
N ALA A 203 15.34 -8.99 11.35
CA ALA A 203 14.18 -8.20 10.97
C ALA A 203 14.33 -6.70 11.33
N LYS A 204 14.89 -6.40 12.52
CA LYS A 204 15.18 -5.01 12.91
C LYS A 204 16.18 -4.34 11.96
N THR A 205 17.21 -5.07 11.51
CA THR A 205 18.20 -4.57 10.55
C THR A 205 17.54 -4.32 9.19
N GLU A 206 16.77 -5.29 8.67
CA GLU A 206 16.06 -5.19 7.40
C GLU A 206 15.07 -4.00 7.40
N ILE A 207 14.28 -3.84 8.47
CA ILE A 207 13.34 -2.70 8.64
C ILE A 207 14.09 -1.37 8.71
N THR A 208 15.20 -1.30 9.44
CA THR A 208 15.99 -0.07 9.55
C THR A 208 16.51 0.36 8.16
N GLN A 209 17.05 -0.58 7.39
CA GLN A 209 17.59 -0.32 6.06
C GLN A 209 16.48 0.08 5.07
N TRP A 210 15.34 -0.60 5.13
CA TRP A 210 14.17 -0.27 4.32
C TRP A 210 13.67 1.15 4.60
N LEU A 211 13.50 1.54 5.87
CA LEU A 211 13.06 2.89 6.25
C LEU A 211 14.07 3.97 5.83
N GLN A 212 15.37 3.68 5.96
CA GLN A 212 16.42 4.57 5.46
C GLN A 212 16.35 4.77 3.94
N ASN A 213 16.11 3.70 3.17
CA ASN A 213 15.93 3.80 1.73
C ASN A 213 14.69 4.63 1.37
N LEU A 214 13.56 4.42 2.06
CA LEU A 214 12.34 5.21 1.85
C LEU A 214 12.54 6.69 2.20
N SER A 215 13.34 7.01 3.21
CA SER A 215 13.60 8.40 3.62
C SER A 215 14.29 9.23 2.55
N THR A 216 14.98 8.60 1.59
CA THR A 216 15.62 9.31 0.47
C THR A 216 14.62 9.94 -0.50
N SER A 217 13.39 9.42 -0.55
CA SER A 217 12.31 9.88 -1.43
C SER A 217 11.09 10.42 -0.68
N SER A 218 11.07 10.35 0.66
CA SER A 218 9.96 10.80 1.49
C SER A 218 10.43 11.71 2.62
N PRO A 219 10.22 13.03 2.51
CA PRO A 219 10.54 13.98 3.59
C PRO A 219 9.82 13.64 4.91
N VAL A 220 8.59 13.10 4.84
CA VAL A 220 7.82 12.66 6.01
C VAL A 220 8.57 11.57 6.77
N ILE A 221 9.04 10.52 6.07
CA ILE A 221 9.78 9.42 6.71
C ILE A 221 11.11 9.94 7.25
N GLN A 222 11.79 10.80 6.52
CA GLN A 222 13.05 11.43 6.97
C GLN A 222 12.84 12.18 8.30
N GLN A 223 11.80 13.00 8.40
CA GLN A 223 11.46 13.75 9.61
C GLN A 223 11.15 12.83 10.80
N LEU A 224 10.35 11.77 10.57
CA LEU A 224 10.03 10.79 11.61
C LEU A 224 11.28 10.09 12.16
N LEU A 225 12.19 9.66 11.29
CA LEU A 225 13.45 8.99 11.70
C LEU A 225 14.37 9.94 12.48
N GLN A 226 14.47 11.20 12.06
CA GLN A 226 15.27 12.21 12.76
C GLN A 226 14.73 12.48 14.17
N LYS A 227 13.41 12.61 14.30
CA LYS A 227 12.75 12.82 15.60
C LYS A 227 13.01 11.67 16.58
N GLN A 228 12.91 10.43 16.13
CA GLN A 228 13.18 9.26 16.98
C GLN A 228 14.67 9.09 17.34
N SER A 229 15.58 9.63 16.54
CA SER A 229 17.01 9.61 16.82
C SER A 229 17.44 10.69 17.82
N ALA A 230 16.61 11.70 18.05
CA ALA A 230 16.88 12.81 18.96
C ALA A 230 16.31 12.59 20.40
N ASN A 231 15.45 11.58 20.56
CA ASN A 231 14.86 11.15 21.84
C ASN A 231 15.61 9.97 22.44
#